data_86dfce3309c069da715d39696c32d582
#
_entry.id   86dfce3309c069da715d39696c32d582
#
_cell.length_a   1.000
_cell.length_b   1.000
_cell.length_c   1.000
_cell.angle_alpha   90.00
_cell.angle_beta   90.00
_cell.angle_gamma   90.00
#
_symmetry.space_group_name_H-M   'P 1'
#
loop_
_entity.id
_entity.type
_entity.pdbx_description
1 polymer ?
#
loop_
_entity_poly.entity_id
_entity_poly.type
_entity_poly.pdbx_seq_one_letter_code
_entity_poly.pdbx_strand_id
1 'polypeptide(L)'
;MIDRSVPPPDLPTRPSVLPLPEEATLPNGLRVLLLPDARAPMVEFRLIIPSAGRAYDAPEWVGLSGAAARLLTAGTPTRSSFEIADEADRYGGYISVSANTETAILSARCLAPSLEPMTRLISDVLLHPTYPADEVEIDRANTLQRLRLQRSQPEFLAEERFRLALFGAHPYCRLAPDERAIQRWQREQLAAFHAARYCPQGATLIVVGAFEPKTALRALQDALSAWQGEATAQPIAPPPMHCAERGVMLVERPNSVQSQIMLGAPCPPRTAPDSLALLAAVSLLGVGASSRLFLTVREQYGYAYSVGAHIDY
;
A
#
# COMPACT_ATOMS: atom_id res chain seq x y z
N MET A 1 -44.77 -9.89 2.11
CA MET A 1 -44.17 -9.13 0.99
C MET A 1 -43.77 -7.77 1.53
N ILE A 2 -42.52 -7.37 1.38
CA ILE A 2 -42.05 -6.06 1.89
C ILE A 2 -42.58 -4.98 0.96
N ASP A 3 -43.34 -4.03 1.52
CA ASP A 3 -43.80 -2.85 0.79
C ASP A 3 -42.61 -1.95 0.46
N ARG A 4 -42.26 -1.80 -0.80
CA ARG A 4 -41.17 -0.97 -1.30
C ARG A 4 -41.59 0.43 -1.71
N SER A 5 -42.86 0.78 -1.57
CA SER A 5 -43.38 2.13 -1.85
C SER A 5 -43.10 3.12 -0.71
N VAL A 6 -42.78 2.62 0.47
CA VAL A 6 -42.44 3.41 1.65
C VAL A 6 -40.98 3.16 2.00
N PRO A 7 -40.18 4.23 2.19
CA PRO A 7 -38.80 4.05 2.67
C PRO A 7 -38.80 3.39 4.06
N PRO A 8 -37.78 2.57 4.39
CA PRO A 8 -37.65 1.99 5.71
C PRO A 8 -37.59 3.12 6.76
N PRO A 9 -38.18 2.90 7.96
CA PRO A 9 -38.13 3.91 9.01
C PRO A 9 -36.67 4.20 9.41
N ASP A 10 -36.38 5.47 9.67
CA ASP A 10 -35.11 5.88 10.23
C ASP A 10 -34.90 5.20 11.60
N LEU A 11 -33.98 4.27 11.64
CA LEU A 11 -33.55 3.66 12.89
C LEU A 11 -32.57 4.59 13.61
N PRO A 12 -32.65 4.70 14.93
CA PRO A 12 -31.66 5.47 15.68
C PRO A 12 -30.27 4.93 15.41
N THR A 13 -29.34 5.82 15.12
CA THR A 13 -27.92 5.48 14.91
C THR A 13 -27.39 4.77 16.16
N ARG A 14 -26.99 3.51 15.99
CA ARG A 14 -26.30 2.78 17.07
C ARG A 14 -24.85 3.25 17.10
N PRO A 15 -24.31 3.60 18.28
CA PRO A 15 -22.88 3.88 18.39
C PRO A 15 -22.09 2.68 17.87
N SER A 16 -21.21 2.90 16.93
CA SER A 16 -20.27 1.85 16.48
C SER A 16 -19.14 1.78 17.52
N VAL A 17 -19.07 0.69 18.26
CA VAL A 17 -17.97 0.41 19.17
C VAL A 17 -16.94 -0.40 18.38
N LEU A 18 -15.80 0.21 18.09
CA LEU A 18 -14.68 -0.51 17.49
C LEU A 18 -14.00 -1.38 18.58
N PRO A 19 -13.73 -2.66 18.31
CA PRO A 19 -12.99 -3.49 19.24
C PRO A 19 -11.59 -2.92 19.44
N LEU A 20 -11.11 -2.91 20.68
CA LEU A 20 -9.75 -2.54 20.99
C LEU A 20 -8.84 -3.76 20.79
N PRO A 21 -7.67 -3.61 20.15
CA PRO A 21 -6.72 -4.69 20.03
C PRO A 21 -6.04 -5.03 21.36
N GLU A 22 -5.70 -6.29 21.56
CA GLU A 22 -4.69 -6.66 22.53
C GLU A 22 -3.31 -6.33 21.96
N GLU A 23 -2.52 -5.53 22.67
CA GLU A 23 -1.20 -5.09 22.21
C GLU A 23 -0.11 -5.89 22.89
N ALA A 24 0.89 -6.31 22.11
CA ALA A 24 2.11 -6.92 22.58
C ALA A 24 3.33 -6.39 21.80
N THR A 25 4.51 -6.47 22.40
CA THR A 25 5.77 -6.21 21.71
C THR A 25 6.64 -7.45 21.84
N LEU A 26 7.10 -8.00 20.72
CA LEU A 26 8.01 -9.13 20.72
C LEU A 26 9.42 -8.71 21.18
N PRO A 27 10.27 -9.63 21.64
CA PRO A 27 11.62 -9.32 22.10
C PRO A 27 12.51 -8.61 21.05
N ASN A 28 12.21 -8.81 19.75
CA ASN A 28 12.89 -8.15 18.62
C ASN A 28 12.37 -6.75 18.29
N GLY A 29 11.43 -6.21 19.07
CA GLY A 29 10.85 -4.88 18.87
C GLY A 29 9.64 -4.82 17.94
N LEU A 30 9.18 -5.93 17.38
CA LEU A 30 7.96 -5.98 16.56
C LEU A 30 6.73 -5.72 17.43
N ARG A 31 5.95 -4.70 17.09
CA ARG A 31 4.65 -4.44 17.71
C ARG A 31 3.59 -5.36 17.10
N VAL A 32 2.80 -6.02 17.93
CA VAL A 32 1.73 -6.92 17.51
C VAL A 32 0.40 -6.41 18.06
N LEU A 33 -0.60 -6.33 17.19
CA LEU A 33 -1.98 -5.98 17.52
C LEU A 33 -2.88 -7.19 17.21
N LEU A 34 -3.51 -7.74 18.22
CA LEU A 34 -4.38 -8.91 18.12
C LEU A 34 -5.84 -8.50 18.29
N LEU A 35 -6.68 -8.78 17.29
CA LEU A 35 -8.13 -8.54 17.32
C LEU A 35 -8.87 -9.86 17.10
N PRO A 36 -9.20 -10.61 18.18
CA PRO A 36 -9.98 -11.82 18.07
C PRO A 36 -11.39 -11.54 17.53
N ASP A 37 -11.77 -12.23 16.45
CA ASP A 37 -13.10 -12.13 15.85
C ASP A 37 -13.54 -13.48 15.27
N ALA A 38 -14.41 -14.17 15.96
CA ALA A 38 -14.87 -15.50 15.59
C ALA A 38 -16.06 -15.52 14.61
N ARG A 39 -16.47 -14.35 14.05
CA ARG A 39 -17.61 -14.28 13.10
C ARG A 39 -17.34 -15.03 11.80
N ALA A 40 -16.08 -15.17 11.41
CA ALA A 40 -15.65 -15.99 10.29
C ALA A 40 -14.47 -16.88 10.70
N PRO A 41 -14.37 -18.13 10.20
CA PRO A 41 -13.31 -19.07 10.57
C PRO A 41 -12.00 -18.75 9.80
N MET A 42 -11.59 -17.51 9.80
CA MET A 42 -10.46 -16.99 9.02
C MET A 42 -9.55 -16.13 9.90
N VAL A 43 -8.31 -16.00 9.48
CA VAL A 43 -7.31 -15.09 10.09
C VAL A 43 -6.66 -14.26 8.99
N GLU A 44 -6.64 -12.94 9.20
CA GLU A 44 -5.95 -11.96 8.36
C GLU A 44 -4.70 -11.46 9.08
N PHE A 45 -3.62 -11.34 8.33
CA PHE A 45 -2.35 -10.76 8.78
C PHE A 45 -2.03 -9.54 7.95
N ARG A 46 -1.63 -8.47 8.60
CA ARG A 46 -1.10 -7.28 7.94
C ARG A 46 0.14 -6.78 8.66
N LEU A 47 1.29 -7.01 8.06
CA LEU A 47 2.56 -6.50 8.54
C LEU A 47 2.91 -5.22 7.79
N ILE A 48 3.07 -4.13 8.53
CA ILE A 48 3.47 -2.81 8.02
C ILE A 48 4.92 -2.57 8.41
N ILE A 49 5.78 -2.42 7.41
CA ILE A 49 7.22 -2.18 7.58
C ILE A 49 7.48 -0.74 7.13
N PRO A 50 7.79 0.17 8.07
CA PRO A 50 8.10 1.55 7.73
C PRO A 50 9.43 1.65 6.98
N SER A 51 9.64 2.77 6.29
CA SER A 51 10.89 3.09 5.59
C SER A 51 11.31 2.08 4.50
N ALA A 52 10.37 1.27 4.03
CA ALA A 52 10.56 0.27 2.97
C ALA A 52 9.77 0.60 1.69
N GLY A 53 9.25 1.82 1.56
CA GLY A 53 8.51 2.30 0.39
C GLY A 53 9.38 3.04 -0.63
N ARG A 54 8.77 3.43 -1.76
CA ARG A 54 9.46 4.06 -2.90
C ARG A 54 10.14 5.40 -2.59
N ALA A 55 9.71 6.09 -1.55
CA ALA A 55 10.33 7.34 -1.13
C ALA A 55 11.75 7.13 -0.56
N TYR A 56 12.04 5.91 -0.11
CA TYR A 56 13.34 5.49 0.41
C TYR A 56 14.25 4.84 -0.65
N ASP A 57 13.81 4.75 -1.91
CA ASP A 57 14.69 4.34 -2.99
C ASP A 57 15.81 5.37 -3.19
N ALA A 58 17.04 4.92 -3.35
CA ALA A 58 18.11 5.81 -3.79
C ALA A 58 17.79 6.37 -5.19
N PRO A 59 18.22 7.60 -5.51
CA PRO A 59 17.88 8.24 -6.79
C PRO A 59 18.22 7.40 -8.03
N GLU A 60 19.27 6.61 -7.99
CA GLU A 60 19.71 5.71 -9.05
C GLU A 60 18.94 4.39 -9.12
N TRP A 61 18.11 4.08 -8.12
CA TRP A 61 17.38 2.83 -7.95
C TRP A 61 15.86 3.02 -7.79
N VAL A 62 15.30 4.09 -8.33
CA VAL A 62 13.86 4.39 -8.20
C VAL A 62 13.01 3.22 -8.68
N GLY A 63 12.17 2.70 -7.77
CA GLY A 63 11.28 1.55 -7.98
C GLY A 63 11.81 0.23 -7.43
N LEU A 64 13.03 0.21 -6.86
CA LEU A 64 13.64 -0.99 -6.27
C LEU A 64 12.80 -1.55 -5.11
N SER A 65 12.27 -0.68 -4.26
CA SER A 65 11.37 -1.06 -3.15
C SER A 65 10.16 -1.86 -3.64
N GLY A 66 9.56 -1.42 -4.75
CA GLY A 66 8.42 -2.13 -5.35
C GLY A 66 8.81 -3.51 -5.89
N ALA A 67 9.99 -3.63 -6.51
CA ALA A 67 10.50 -4.91 -6.99
C ALA A 67 10.84 -5.85 -5.82
N ALA A 68 11.53 -5.35 -4.78
CA ALA A 68 11.85 -6.11 -3.59
C ALA A 68 10.59 -6.65 -2.88
N ALA A 69 9.54 -5.83 -2.80
CA ALA A 69 8.26 -6.25 -2.23
C ALA A 69 7.57 -7.35 -3.06
N ARG A 70 7.44 -7.16 -4.39
CA ARG A 70 6.79 -8.15 -5.26
C ARG A 70 7.53 -9.49 -5.28
N LEU A 71 8.85 -9.45 -5.28
CA LEU A 71 9.70 -10.63 -5.37
C LEU A 71 10.00 -11.28 -4.00
N LEU A 72 9.43 -10.76 -2.91
CA LEU A 72 9.60 -11.36 -1.58
C LEU A 72 9.08 -12.81 -1.54
N THR A 73 8.00 -13.09 -2.28
CA THR A 73 7.39 -14.41 -2.42
C THR A 73 7.88 -15.20 -3.64
N ALA A 74 8.92 -14.71 -4.33
CA ALA A 74 9.44 -15.36 -5.52
C ALA A 74 10.26 -16.61 -5.24
N GLY A 75 10.74 -16.79 -4.00
CA GLY A 75 11.45 -18.00 -3.57
C GLY A 75 12.17 -17.82 -2.25
N THR A 76 12.35 -18.94 -1.56
CA THR A 76 13.19 -19.09 -0.36
C THR A 76 14.21 -20.20 -0.60
N PRO A 77 15.16 -20.48 0.29
CA PRO A 77 16.10 -21.61 0.13
C PRO A 77 15.42 -22.98 0.03
N THR A 78 14.18 -23.09 0.50
CA THR A 78 13.45 -24.37 0.58
C THR A 78 12.18 -24.41 -0.26
N ARG A 79 11.79 -23.29 -0.90
CA ARG A 79 10.55 -23.18 -1.66
C ARG A 79 10.74 -22.30 -2.90
N SER A 80 10.19 -22.72 -4.00
CA SER A 80 9.96 -21.89 -5.20
C SER A 80 8.74 -20.98 -5.03
N SER A 81 8.55 -20.04 -5.94
CA SER A 81 7.35 -19.17 -6.01
C SER A 81 6.05 -19.97 -6.09
N PHE A 82 6.04 -21.05 -6.87
CA PHE A 82 4.90 -21.95 -7.00
C PHE A 82 4.60 -22.69 -5.69
N GLU A 83 5.63 -23.22 -5.01
CA GLU A 83 5.44 -23.94 -3.73
C GLU A 83 4.96 -23.02 -2.62
N ILE A 84 5.39 -21.74 -2.58
CA ILE A 84 4.87 -20.74 -1.64
C ILE A 84 3.39 -20.47 -1.90
N ALA A 85 3.00 -20.29 -3.15
CA ALA A 85 1.61 -20.07 -3.53
C ALA A 85 0.73 -21.29 -3.22
N ASP A 86 1.14 -22.48 -3.62
CA ASP A 86 0.44 -23.74 -3.39
C ASP A 86 0.29 -24.06 -1.89
N GLU A 87 1.29 -23.75 -1.06
CA GLU A 87 1.22 -23.92 0.37
C GLU A 87 0.24 -22.93 1.02
N ALA A 88 0.23 -21.66 0.58
CA ALA A 88 -0.74 -20.67 1.02
C ALA A 88 -2.19 -21.06 0.63
N ASP A 89 -2.38 -21.55 -0.59
CA ASP A 89 -3.68 -22.05 -1.07
C ASP A 89 -4.18 -23.23 -0.25
N ARG A 90 -3.29 -24.17 0.13
CA ARG A 90 -3.63 -25.29 1.03
C ARG A 90 -4.07 -24.83 2.41
N TYR A 91 -3.59 -23.68 2.88
CA TYR A 91 -4.06 -23.05 4.12
C TYR A 91 -5.35 -22.26 3.95
N GLY A 92 -5.94 -22.25 2.76
CA GLY A 92 -7.18 -21.56 2.40
C GLY A 92 -6.98 -20.04 2.29
N GLY A 93 -5.82 -19.61 1.82
CA GLY A 93 -5.50 -18.20 1.80
C GLY A 93 -4.46 -17.78 0.76
N TYR A 94 -3.73 -16.73 1.07
CA TYR A 94 -2.69 -16.15 0.19
C TYR A 94 -1.64 -15.39 1.01
N ILE A 95 -0.50 -15.11 0.39
CA ILE A 95 0.49 -14.13 0.84
C ILE A 95 0.75 -13.17 -0.32
N SER A 96 0.75 -11.87 -0.03
CA SER A 96 1.12 -10.83 -0.99
C SER A 96 1.92 -9.73 -0.31
N VAL A 97 2.87 -9.14 -1.05
CA VAL A 97 3.67 -8.03 -0.54
C VAL A 97 3.66 -6.89 -1.55
N SER A 98 3.48 -5.68 -1.07
CA SER A 98 3.48 -4.46 -1.88
C SER A 98 4.24 -3.35 -1.17
N ALA A 99 4.76 -2.40 -1.94
CA ALA A 99 5.34 -1.18 -1.40
C ALA A 99 4.53 0.03 -1.87
N ASN A 100 4.21 0.91 -0.94
CA ASN A 100 3.60 2.21 -1.23
C ASN A 100 4.66 3.33 -1.19
N THR A 101 4.26 4.55 -0.86
CA THR A 101 5.18 5.68 -0.81
C THR A 101 6.23 5.51 0.30
N GLU A 102 5.84 5.11 1.50
CA GLU A 102 6.75 5.06 2.66
C GLU A 102 6.96 3.66 3.22
N THR A 103 6.01 2.75 3.05
CA THR A 103 6.00 1.45 3.72
C THR A 103 5.97 0.29 2.74
N ALA A 104 6.50 -0.85 3.15
CA ALA A 104 6.11 -2.13 2.58
C ALA A 104 5.01 -2.76 3.45
N ILE A 105 4.07 -3.43 2.80
CA ILE A 105 2.95 -4.10 3.46
C ILE A 105 2.91 -5.55 2.98
N LEU A 106 3.09 -6.48 3.92
CA LEU A 106 2.78 -7.89 3.70
C LEU A 106 1.36 -8.14 4.20
N SER A 107 0.54 -8.68 3.34
CA SER A 107 -0.83 -9.12 3.64
C SER A 107 -0.93 -10.62 3.44
N ALA A 108 -1.51 -11.33 4.38
CA ALA A 108 -1.76 -12.75 4.28
C ALA A 108 -3.11 -13.09 4.90
N ARG A 109 -3.69 -14.20 4.46
CA ARG A 109 -4.93 -14.75 4.97
C ARG A 109 -4.81 -16.28 5.06
N CYS A 110 -5.50 -16.87 6.02
CA CYS A 110 -5.70 -18.32 6.04
C CYS A 110 -6.98 -18.69 6.79
N LEU A 111 -7.35 -19.97 6.72
CA LEU A 111 -8.36 -20.52 7.63
C LEU A 111 -7.81 -20.60 9.05
N ALA A 112 -8.66 -20.43 10.06
CA ALA A 112 -8.28 -20.39 11.47
C ALA A 112 -7.41 -21.58 11.94
N PRO A 113 -7.67 -22.85 11.54
CA PRO A 113 -6.81 -23.99 11.90
C PRO A 113 -5.39 -23.90 11.31
N SER A 114 -5.19 -23.06 10.28
CA SER A 114 -3.91 -22.90 9.59
C SER A 114 -3.10 -21.69 10.06
N LEU A 115 -3.48 -21.04 11.18
CA LEU A 115 -2.77 -19.87 11.70
C LEU A 115 -1.28 -20.13 11.89
N GLU A 116 -0.91 -21.18 12.60
CA GLU A 116 0.48 -21.49 12.90
C GLU A 116 1.31 -21.85 11.65
N PRO A 117 0.88 -22.76 10.74
CA PRO A 117 1.63 -23.03 9.53
C PRO A 117 1.72 -21.81 8.60
N MET A 118 0.67 -20.99 8.47
CA MET A 118 0.72 -19.74 7.72
C MET A 118 1.73 -18.75 8.33
N THR A 119 1.79 -18.64 9.66
CA THR A 119 2.78 -17.79 10.34
C THR A 119 4.21 -18.23 10.04
N ARG A 120 4.47 -19.54 9.98
CA ARG A 120 5.79 -20.08 9.57
C ARG A 120 6.12 -19.75 8.09
N LEU A 121 5.13 -19.85 7.21
CA LEU A 121 5.32 -19.50 5.79
C LEU A 121 5.58 -18.00 5.62
N ILE A 122 4.86 -17.14 6.35
CA ILE A 122 5.13 -15.69 6.41
C ILE A 122 6.56 -15.42 6.87
N SER A 123 6.99 -16.09 7.94
CA SER A 123 8.35 -15.97 8.46
C SER A 123 9.40 -16.37 7.43
N ASP A 124 9.20 -17.49 6.72
CA ASP A 124 10.16 -17.97 5.74
C ASP A 124 10.33 -16.98 4.58
N VAL A 125 9.24 -16.50 3.98
CA VAL A 125 9.32 -15.51 2.90
C VAL A 125 9.86 -14.16 3.37
N LEU A 126 9.59 -13.77 4.62
CA LEU A 126 10.03 -12.49 5.17
C LEU A 126 11.53 -12.51 5.51
N LEU A 127 12.05 -13.61 6.06
CA LEU A 127 13.41 -13.70 6.55
C LEU A 127 14.40 -14.20 5.50
N HIS A 128 13.95 -15.05 4.59
CA HIS A 128 14.84 -15.79 3.69
C HIS A 128 14.52 -15.64 2.20
N PRO A 129 14.15 -14.45 1.69
CA PRO A 129 13.90 -14.29 0.27
C PRO A 129 15.20 -14.47 -0.53
N THR A 130 15.15 -15.30 -1.58
CA THR A 130 16.34 -15.61 -2.40
C THR A 130 16.45 -14.72 -3.64
N TYR A 131 15.36 -14.06 -4.05
CA TYR A 131 15.31 -13.26 -5.28
C TYR A 131 15.90 -14.01 -6.48
N PRO A 132 15.28 -15.13 -6.94
CA PRO A 132 15.82 -15.93 -8.05
C PRO A 132 16.04 -15.07 -9.29
N ALA A 133 17.15 -15.29 -10.00
CA ALA A 133 17.56 -14.44 -11.12
C ALA A 133 16.56 -14.44 -12.28
N ASP A 134 15.94 -15.58 -12.55
CA ASP A 134 14.86 -15.74 -13.54
C ASP A 134 13.59 -14.97 -13.15
N GLU A 135 13.18 -15.02 -11.91
CA GLU A 135 12.05 -14.26 -11.38
C GLU A 135 12.32 -12.73 -11.40
N VAL A 136 13.55 -12.32 -11.11
CA VAL A 136 13.97 -10.91 -11.23
C VAL A 136 13.89 -10.46 -12.69
N GLU A 137 14.30 -11.29 -13.66
CA GLU A 137 14.22 -10.95 -15.07
C GLU A 137 12.78 -10.85 -15.56
N ILE A 138 11.91 -11.77 -15.11
CA ILE A 138 10.47 -11.73 -15.40
C ILE A 138 9.82 -10.47 -14.81
N ASP A 139 10.10 -10.13 -13.54
CA ASP A 139 9.55 -8.90 -12.90
C ASP A 139 10.03 -7.64 -13.61
N ARG A 140 11.30 -7.61 -14.04
CA ARG A 140 11.88 -6.50 -14.80
C ARG A 140 11.13 -6.29 -16.12
N ALA A 141 10.97 -7.35 -16.91
CA ALA A 141 10.25 -7.31 -18.18
C ALA A 141 8.79 -6.84 -18.00
N ASN A 142 8.09 -7.42 -17.04
CA ASN A 142 6.71 -7.06 -16.69
C ASN A 142 6.59 -5.61 -16.21
N THR A 143 7.54 -5.13 -15.42
CA THR A 143 7.54 -3.76 -14.91
C THR A 143 7.79 -2.75 -16.02
N LEU A 144 8.71 -3.02 -16.96
CA LEU A 144 8.92 -2.19 -18.15
C LEU A 144 7.68 -2.13 -19.04
N GLN A 145 7.04 -3.27 -19.27
CA GLN A 145 5.82 -3.32 -20.07
C GLN A 145 4.68 -2.54 -19.39
N ARG A 146 4.50 -2.72 -18.08
CA ARG A 146 3.51 -1.98 -17.28
C ARG A 146 3.76 -0.48 -17.31
N LEU A 147 5.01 -0.05 -17.17
CA LEU A 147 5.38 1.37 -17.24
C LEU A 147 5.04 1.99 -18.60
N ARG A 148 5.33 1.29 -19.70
CA ARG A 148 4.97 1.74 -21.06
C ARG A 148 3.46 1.86 -21.22
N LEU A 149 2.70 0.88 -20.73
CA LEU A 149 1.24 0.92 -20.75
C LEU A 149 0.71 2.09 -19.91
N GLN A 150 1.21 2.30 -18.71
CA GLN A 150 0.81 3.42 -17.84
C GLN A 150 1.10 4.76 -18.51
N ARG A 151 2.29 4.94 -19.12
CA ARG A 151 2.66 6.17 -19.84
C ARG A 151 1.89 6.38 -21.16
N SER A 152 1.17 5.38 -21.64
CA SER A 152 0.22 5.54 -22.73
C SER A 152 -1.13 6.13 -22.27
N GLN A 153 -1.41 6.19 -20.98
CA GLN A 153 -2.65 6.73 -20.42
C GLN A 153 -2.50 8.22 -20.08
N PRO A 154 -3.44 9.08 -20.53
CA PRO A 154 -3.39 10.53 -20.26
C PRO A 154 -3.39 10.86 -18.77
N GLU A 155 -4.18 10.11 -17.99
CA GLU A 155 -4.30 10.29 -16.55
C GLU A 155 -2.95 10.12 -15.86
N PHE A 156 -2.22 9.07 -16.23
CA PHE A 156 -0.91 8.78 -15.64
C PHE A 156 0.12 9.88 -15.96
N LEU A 157 0.13 10.38 -17.21
CA LEU A 157 1.01 11.46 -17.61
C LEU A 157 0.69 12.77 -16.88
N ALA A 158 -0.61 13.06 -16.71
CA ALA A 158 -1.06 14.24 -15.96
C ALA A 158 -0.63 14.13 -14.48
N GLU A 159 -0.82 12.95 -13.85
CA GLU A 159 -0.43 12.73 -12.45
C GLU A 159 1.10 12.80 -12.27
N GLU A 160 1.88 12.17 -13.16
CA GLU A 160 3.35 12.21 -13.10
C GLU A 160 3.86 13.67 -13.13
N ARG A 161 3.30 14.50 -14.01
CA ARG A 161 3.65 15.91 -14.11
C ARG A 161 3.14 16.75 -12.96
N PHE A 162 1.92 16.48 -12.52
CA PHE A 162 1.33 17.15 -11.36
C PHE A 162 2.14 16.90 -10.08
N ARG A 163 2.52 15.65 -9.80
CA ARG A 163 3.35 15.32 -8.64
C ARG A 163 4.74 15.99 -8.72
N LEU A 164 5.34 16.02 -9.88
CA LEU A 164 6.60 16.71 -10.08
C LEU A 164 6.48 18.24 -9.84
N ALA A 165 5.41 18.85 -10.31
CA ALA A 165 5.15 20.28 -10.08
C ALA A 165 4.86 20.56 -8.59
N LEU A 166 4.14 19.66 -7.91
CA LEU A 166 3.75 19.84 -6.52
C LEU A 166 4.90 19.61 -5.53
N PHE A 167 5.71 18.58 -5.78
CA PHE A 167 6.73 18.11 -4.83
C PHE A 167 8.18 18.40 -5.27
N GLY A 168 8.40 18.83 -6.51
CA GLY A 168 9.74 19.12 -7.02
C GLY A 168 10.70 17.93 -6.89
N ALA A 169 11.81 18.14 -6.19
CA ALA A 169 12.82 17.12 -5.94
C ALA A 169 12.49 16.19 -4.75
N HIS A 170 11.41 16.47 -4.02
CA HIS A 170 11.02 15.64 -2.88
C HIS A 170 10.64 14.21 -3.33
N PRO A 171 10.99 13.14 -2.60
CA PRO A 171 10.71 11.76 -2.99
C PRO A 171 9.25 11.45 -3.31
N TYR A 172 8.30 12.22 -2.81
CA TYR A 172 6.87 12.05 -3.10
C TYR A 172 6.47 12.39 -4.54
N CYS A 173 7.35 13.07 -5.31
CA CYS A 173 7.14 13.26 -6.75
C CYS A 173 7.20 11.94 -7.54
N ARG A 174 7.79 10.90 -6.98
CA ARG A 174 8.03 9.61 -7.66
C ARG A 174 6.74 8.80 -7.76
N LEU A 175 6.07 8.89 -8.89
CA LEU A 175 4.86 8.11 -9.17
C LEU A 175 5.21 6.71 -9.68
N ALA A 176 6.20 6.61 -10.53
CA ALA A 176 6.62 5.39 -11.21
C ALA A 176 8.12 5.13 -11.06
N PRO A 177 8.57 3.87 -11.29
CA PRO A 177 9.98 3.56 -11.35
C PRO A 177 10.67 4.24 -12.54
N ASP A 178 11.98 4.45 -12.43
CA ASP A 178 12.80 4.92 -13.54
C ASP A 178 13.15 3.76 -14.48
N GLU A 179 12.96 3.94 -15.80
CA GLU A 179 13.21 2.88 -16.78
C GLU A 179 14.67 2.40 -16.80
N ARG A 180 15.62 3.33 -16.63
CA ARG A 180 17.05 2.99 -16.58
C ARG A 180 17.40 2.25 -15.28
N ALA A 181 16.74 2.58 -14.18
CA ALA A 181 16.91 1.86 -12.92
C ALA A 181 16.36 0.42 -13.06
N ILE A 182 15.14 0.25 -13.63
CA ILE A 182 14.55 -1.07 -13.87
C ILE A 182 15.52 -1.99 -14.63
N GLN A 183 16.15 -1.48 -15.70
CA GLN A 183 17.08 -2.27 -16.54
C GLN A 183 18.31 -2.74 -15.78
N ARG A 184 18.66 -2.11 -14.66
CA ARG A 184 19.86 -2.42 -13.87
C ARG A 184 19.60 -3.21 -12.60
N TRP A 185 18.31 -3.42 -12.20
CA TRP A 185 18.02 -4.21 -11.01
C TRP A 185 18.58 -5.63 -11.15
N GLN A 186 19.24 -6.06 -10.13
CA GLN A 186 19.78 -7.41 -10.00
C GLN A 186 19.45 -7.93 -8.59
N ARG A 187 19.64 -9.20 -8.39
CA ARG A 187 19.42 -9.88 -7.11
C ARG A 187 20.12 -9.17 -5.94
N GLU A 188 21.36 -8.73 -6.17
CA GLU A 188 22.20 -8.11 -5.14
C GLU A 188 21.60 -6.81 -4.59
N GLN A 189 21.05 -5.96 -5.46
CA GLN A 189 20.40 -4.71 -5.03
C GLN A 189 19.12 -4.99 -4.28
N LEU A 190 18.33 -5.97 -4.71
CA LEU A 190 17.10 -6.39 -4.03
C LEU A 190 17.41 -6.94 -2.63
N ALA A 191 18.40 -7.84 -2.54
CA ALA A 191 18.83 -8.42 -1.27
C ALA A 191 19.41 -7.36 -0.33
N ALA A 192 20.20 -6.42 -0.84
CA ALA A 192 20.74 -5.30 -0.06
C ALA A 192 19.63 -4.37 0.45
N PHE A 193 18.65 -4.05 -0.40
CA PHE A 193 17.50 -3.26 0.01
C PHE A 193 16.69 -3.96 1.09
N HIS A 194 16.40 -5.25 0.92
CA HIS A 194 15.70 -6.07 1.91
C HIS A 194 16.45 -6.06 3.25
N ALA A 195 17.74 -6.41 3.25
CA ALA A 195 18.56 -6.45 4.47
C ALA A 195 18.62 -5.10 5.21
N ALA A 196 18.58 -3.99 4.48
CA ALA A 196 18.64 -2.64 5.06
C ALA A 196 17.29 -2.10 5.53
N ARG A 197 16.16 -2.60 5.01
CA ARG A 197 14.84 -1.99 5.19
C ARG A 197 13.80 -2.87 5.86
N TYR A 198 13.91 -4.20 5.71
CA TYR A 198 12.94 -5.13 6.29
C TYR A 198 13.41 -5.54 7.69
N CYS A 199 13.09 -4.72 8.69
CA CYS A 199 13.47 -4.94 10.08
C CYS A 199 12.24 -4.89 11.00
N PRO A 200 12.27 -5.59 12.15
CA PRO A 200 11.14 -5.65 13.08
C PRO A 200 10.93 -4.35 13.83
N GLN A 201 12.00 -3.59 14.06
CA GLN A 201 11.93 -2.35 14.82
C GLN A 201 11.11 -1.29 14.09
N GLY A 202 10.07 -0.77 14.75
CA GLY A 202 9.10 0.16 14.17
C GLY A 202 8.05 -0.49 13.30
N ALA A 203 8.17 -1.78 12.96
CA ALA A 203 7.15 -2.52 12.25
C ALA A 203 5.95 -2.86 13.15
N THR A 204 4.78 -2.99 12.54
CA THR A 204 3.54 -3.37 13.23
C THR A 204 2.86 -4.52 12.49
N LEU A 205 2.62 -5.61 13.21
CA LEU A 205 1.85 -6.75 12.73
C LEU A 205 0.44 -6.70 13.34
N ILE A 206 -0.56 -6.64 12.49
CA ILE A 206 -1.98 -6.68 12.86
C ILE A 206 -2.51 -8.05 12.49
N VAL A 207 -3.13 -8.75 13.44
CA VAL A 207 -3.77 -10.05 13.23
C VAL A 207 -5.23 -9.96 13.67
N VAL A 208 -6.14 -10.29 12.76
CA VAL A 208 -7.59 -10.21 13.00
C VAL A 208 -8.23 -11.54 12.62
N GLY A 209 -9.12 -12.08 13.43
CA GLY A 209 -9.88 -13.28 13.07
C GLY A 209 -10.13 -14.25 14.18
N ALA A 210 -10.44 -15.49 13.81
CA ALA A 210 -10.81 -16.56 14.75
C ALA A 210 -9.57 -17.25 15.31
N PHE A 211 -9.07 -16.77 16.43
CA PHE A 211 -7.94 -17.35 17.15
C PHE A 211 -8.02 -17.08 18.67
N GLU A 212 -7.27 -17.84 19.43
CA GLU A 212 -7.02 -17.58 20.86
C GLU A 212 -5.74 -16.70 20.96
N PRO A 213 -5.80 -15.51 21.62
CA PRO A 213 -4.69 -14.53 21.62
C PRO A 213 -3.35 -15.08 22.09
N LYS A 214 -3.34 -15.85 23.18
CA LYS A 214 -2.10 -16.41 23.74
C LYS A 214 -1.45 -17.42 22.80
N THR A 215 -2.27 -18.23 22.14
CA THR A 215 -1.80 -19.22 21.15
C THR A 215 -1.24 -18.54 19.91
N ALA A 216 -1.96 -17.52 19.40
CA ALA A 216 -1.49 -16.71 18.27
C ALA A 216 -0.17 -16.00 18.60
N LEU A 217 -0.08 -15.34 19.77
CA LEU A 217 1.13 -14.65 20.20
C LEU A 217 2.33 -15.59 20.29
N ARG A 218 2.13 -16.79 20.84
CA ARG A 218 3.21 -17.81 20.91
C ARG A 218 3.67 -18.22 19.51
N ALA A 219 2.75 -18.53 18.60
CA ALA A 219 3.09 -18.90 17.23
C ALA A 219 3.87 -17.80 16.51
N LEU A 220 3.48 -16.52 16.71
CA LEU A 220 4.18 -15.36 16.17
C LEU A 220 5.59 -15.20 16.78
N GLN A 221 5.73 -15.38 18.09
CA GLN A 221 7.03 -15.33 18.77
C GLN A 221 7.97 -16.41 18.24
N ASP A 222 7.49 -17.64 18.16
CA ASP A 222 8.29 -18.79 17.70
C ASP A 222 8.76 -18.60 16.25
N ALA A 223 7.89 -18.09 15.37
CA ALA A 223 8.20 -17.92 13.97
C ALA A 223 9.06 -16.69 13.67
N LEU A 224 8.84 -15.57 14.38
CA LEU A 224 9.47 -14.28 14.06
C LEU A 224 10.62 -13.89 15.02
N SER A 225 10.98 -14.73 15.97
CA SER A 225 12.09 -14.45 16.91
C SER A 225 13.45 -14.28 16.23
N ALA A 226 13.68 -14.96 15.12
CA ALA A 226 14.89 -14.84 14.31
C ALA A 226 14.95 -13.57 13.45
N TRP A 227 13.82 -12.86 13.30
CA TRP A 227 13.80 -11.59 12.57
C TRP A 227 14.47 -10.51 13.39
N GLN A 228 15.66 -10.09 12.94
CA GLN A 228 16.51 -9.12 13.61
C GLN A 228 16.79 -7.94 12.66
N GLY A 229 17.25 -6.84 13.21
CA GLY A 229 17.65 -5.65 12.47
C GLY A 229 17.12 -4.38 13.11
N GLU A 230 17.80 -3.29 12.86
CA GLU A 230 17.43 -1.97 13.34
C GLU A 230 17.07 -1.08 12.16
N ALA A 231 16.02 -0.27 12.33
CA ALA A 231 15.64 0.72 11.33
C ALA A 231 16.69 1.83 11.27
N THR A 232 17.56 1.79 10.27
CA THR A 232 18.60 2.80 10.05
C THR A 232 18.11 4.01 9.26
N ALA A 233 16.93 3.92 8.63
CA ALA A 233 16.40 4.99 7.83
C ALA A 233 15.82 6.11 8.66
N GLN A 234 16.26 7.33 8.37
CA GLN A 234 15.62 8.52 8.93
C GLN A 234 14.24 8.71 8.29
N PRO A 235 13.23 9.15 9.07
CA PRO A 235 11.94 9.54 8.50
C PRO A 235 12.13 10.60 7.41
N ILE A 236 11.37 10.48 6.32
CA ILE A 236 11.40 11.50 5.28
C ILE A 236 10.75 12.77 5.83
N ALA A 237 11.46 13.89 5.71
CA ALA A 237 10.90 15.17 6.10
C ALA A 237 9.62 15.46 5.29
N PRO A 238 8.59 16.06 5.89
CA PRO A 238 7.41 16.46 5.13
C PRO A 238 7.80 17.36 3.95
N PRO A 239 7.09 17.25 2.81
CA PRO A 239 7.32 18.17 1.70
C PRO A 239 7.01 19.61 2.14
N PRO A 240 7.68 20.63 1.57
CA PRO A 240 7.38 22.00 1.88
C PRO A 240 5.93 22.34 1.52
N MET A 241 5.20 22.96 2.46
CA MET A 241 3.80 23.37 2.29
C MET A 241 3.60 24.55 1.31
N HIS A 242 4.67 25.01 0.69
CA HIS A 242 4.59 26.08 -0.29
C HIS A 242 4.39 25.46 -1.67
N CYS A 243 3.22 25.74 -2.27
CA CYS A 243 3.15 25.63 -3.72
C CYS A 243 4.22 26.56 -4.28
N ALA A 244 5.21 25.98 -4.95
CA ALA A 244 5.90 26.72 -5.97
C ALA A 244 4.84 27.38 -6.85
N GLU A 245 5.14 28.46 -7.47
CA GLU A 245 4.25 29.34 -8.24
C GLU A 245 2.93 28.74 -8.74
N ARG A 246 1.80 29.44 -8.54
CA ARG A 246 0.54 29.10 -9.21
C ARG A 246 0.79 29.04 -10.70
N GLY A 247 0.69 27.87 -11.29
CA GLY A 247 0.98 27.67 -12.70
C GLY A 247 0.03 26.67 -13.35
N VAL A 248 -0.08 26.75 -14.65
CA VAL A 248 -0.73 25.76 -15.49
C VAL A 248 0.37 25.05 -16.27
N MET A 249 0.42 23.72 -16.13
CA MET A 249 1.34 22.88 -16.89
C MET A 249 0.54 22.14 -17.96
N LEU A 250 0.89 22.34 -19.22
CA LEU A 250 0.29 21.64 -20.35
C LEU A 250 1.21 20.51 -20.80
N VAL A 251 0.67 19.29 -20.83
CA VAL A 251 1.32 18.13 -21.44
C VAL A 251 0.62 17.84 -22.76
N GLU A 252 1.28 18.18 -23.85
CA GLU A 252 0.71 17.98 -25.18
C GLU A 252 0.73 16.50 -25.54
N ARG A 253 -0.41 15.99 -26.03
CA ARG A 253 -0.57 14.65 -26.56
C ARG A 253 -1.29 14.69 -27.89
N PRO A 254 -0.57 14.55 -29.02
CA PRO A 254 -1.17 14.55 -30.33
C PRO A 254 -2.29 13.51 -30.48
N ASN A 255 -3.35 13.87 -31.18
CA ASN A 255 -4.52 13.03 -31.46
C ASN A 255 -5.34 12.61 -30.22
N SER A 256 -5.16 13.27 -29.07
CA SER A 256 -6.05 13.06 -27.92
C SER A 256 -7.38 13.79 -28.17
N VAL A 257 -8.48 13.07 -28.00
CA VAL A 257 -9.86 13.65 -28.14
C VAL A 257 -10.40 14.15 -26.80
N GLN A 258 -9.68 13.88 -25.69
CA GLN A 258 -10.07 14.30 -24.35
C GLN A 258 -8.88 14.91 -23.62
N SER A 259 -9.14 15.89 -22.76
CA SER A 259 -8.16 16.47 -21.86
C SER A 259 -8.32 15.87 -20.45
N GLN A 260 -7.20 15.43 -19.87
CA GLN A 260 -7.15 15.05 -18.46
C GLN A 260 -6.69 16.24 -17.64
N ILE A 261 -7.48 16.64 -16.65
CA ILE A 261 -7.19 17.81 -15.82
C ILE A 261 -6.94 17.35 -14.38
N MET A 262 -5.80 17.74 -13.82
CA MET A 262 -5.48 17.57 -12.40
C MET A 262 -5.28 18.95 -11.77
N LEU A 263 -5.95 19.17 -10.64
CA LEU A 263 -5.85 20.40 -9.86
C LEU A 263 -5.67 20.02 -8.39
N GLY A 264 -4.73 20.62 -7.72
CA GLY A 264 -4.52 20.36 -6.30
C GLY A 264 -3.47 21.25 -5.67
N ALA A 265 -3.33 21.11 -4.37
CA ALA A 265 -2.38 21.81 -3.53
C ALA A 265 -1.99 20.95 -2.34
N PRO A 266 -0.85 21.21 -1.67
CA PRO A 266 -0.55 20.60 -0.38
C PRO A 266 -1.66 20.89 0.62
N CYS A 267 -1.98 19.90 1.46
CA CYS A 267 -2.95 20.05 2.54
C CYS A 267 -2.32 19.69 3.89
N PRO A 268 -2.93 20.09 5.01
CA PRO A 268 -2.49 19.68 6.33
C PRO A 268 -2.41 18.15 6.48
N PRO A 269 -1.51 17.63 7.31
CA PRO A 269 -1.38 16.19 7.54
C PRO A 269 -2.64 15.64 8.24
N ARG A 270 -2.84 14.32 8.13
CA ARG A 270 -3.98 13.62 8.75
C ARG A 270 -4.08 13.84 10.27
N THR A 271 -2.97 14.14 10.93
CA THR A 271 -2.90 14.42 12.37
C THR A 271 -3.32 15.85 12.75
N ALA A 272 -3.55 16.73 11.76
CA ALA A 272 -3.99 18.10 12.03
C ALA A 272 -5.39 18.12 12.67
N PRO A 273 -5.66 19.07 13.59
CA PRO A 273 -6.94 19.14 14.30
C PRO A 273 -8.16 19.32 13.39
N ASP A 274 -7.98 19.94 12.23
CA ASP A 274 -9.01 20.22 11.24
C ASP A 274 -9.09 19.20 10.10
N SER A 275 -8.34 18.10 10.19
CA SER A 275 -8.28 17.06 9.15
C SER A 275 -9.63 16.46 8.80
N LEU A 276 -10.53 16.27 9.80
CA LEU A 276 -11.88 15.76 9.57
C LEU A 276 -12.78 16.81 8.89
N ALA A 277 -12.63 18.09 9.22
CA ALA A 277 -13.35 19.16 8.56
C ALA A 277 -12.92 19.30 7.09
N LEU A 278 -11.62 19.16 6.82
CA LEU A 278 -11.08 19.12 5.47
C LEU A 278 -11.63 17.93 4.68
N LEU A 279 -11.64 16.74 5.27
CA LEU A 279 -12.21 15.54 4.65
C LEU A 279 -13.69 15.73 4.29
N ALA A 280 -14.48 16.33 5.19
CA ALA A 280 -15.89 16.65 4.94
C ALA A 280 -16.04 17.67 3.79
N ALA A 281 -15.22 18.72 3.77
CA ALA A 281 -15.24 19.74 2.71
C ALA A 281 -14.89 19.11 1.33
N VAL A 282 -13.85 18.27 1.24
CA VAL A 282 -13.48 17.57 0.01
C VAL A 282 -14.56 16.58 -0.41
N SER A 283 -15.23 15.94 0.54
CA SER A 283 -16.35 15.04 0.24
C SER A 283 -17.53 15.79 -0.37
N LEU A 284 -17.90 16.94 0.18
CA LEU A 284 -18.94 17.81 -0.40
C LEU A 284 -18.55 18.32 -1.78
N LEU A 285 -17.27 18.58 -2.00
CA LEU A 285 -16.77 19.09 -3.28
C LEU A 285 -16.81 18.01 -4.38
N GLY A 286 -16.32 16.78 -4.11
CA GLY A 286 -16.06 15.84 -5.19
C GLY A 286 -16.25 14.37 -4.89
N VAL A 287 -16.88 13.94 -3.77
CA VAL A 287 -17.11 12.52 -3.50
C VAL A 287 -18.57 12.16 -3.73
N GLY A 288 -18.80 11.25 -4.69
CA GLY A 288 -20.12 10.70 -4.99
C GLY A 288 -21.00 11.60 -5.87
N ALA A 289 -22.17 11.07 -6.23
CA ALA A 289 -23.08 11.67 -7.22
C ALA A 289 -23.79 12.95 -6.73
N SER A 290 -23.82 13.20 -5.43
CA SER A 290 -24.39 14.41 -4.84
C SER A 290 -23.38 15.55 -4.64
N SER A 291 -22.12 15.32 -5.00
CA SER A 291 -21.07 16.33 -4.82
C SER A 291 -21.21 17.50 -5.81
N ARG A 292 -20.67 18.65 -5.43
CA ARG A 292 -20.75 19.87 -6.24
C ARG A 292 -20.14 19.70 -7.61
N LEU A 293 -18.94 19.10 -7.71
CA LEU A 293 -18.28 18.85 -8.99
C LEU A 293 -19.12 17.94 -9.87
N PHE A 294 -19.65 16.83 -9.32
CA PHE A 294 -20.47 15.92 -10.08
C PHE A 294 -21.72 16.60 -10.64
N LEU A 295 -22.49 17.27 -9.79
CA LEU A 295 -23.73 17.94 -10.19
C LEU A 295 -23.48 19.06 -11.22
N THR A 296 -22.40 19.84 -11.03
CA THR A 296 -22.15 20.99 -11.92
C THR A 296 -21.46 20.56 -13.21
N VAL A 297 -20.33 19.86 -13.13
CA VAL A 297 -19.48 19.58 -14.30
C VAL A 297 -20.07 18.46 -15.16
N ARG A 298 -20.60 17.41 -14.52
CA ARG A 298 -21.16 16.27 -15.24
C ARG A 298 -22.64 16.45 -15.56
N GLU A 299 -23.51 16.68 -14.57
CA GLU A 299 -24.95 16.66 -14.76
C GLU A 299 -25.46 17.96 -15.43
N GLN A 300 -24.98 19.12 -14.99
CA GLN A 300 -25.46 20.40 -15.53
C GLN A 300 -24.83 20.76 -16.87
N TYR A 301 -23.50 20.62 -16.98
CA TYR A 301 -22.77 21.04 -18.17
C TYR A 301 -22.36 19.91 -19.12
N GLY A 302 -22.34 18.67 -18.66
CA GLY A 302 -21.96 17.51 -19.50
C GLY A 302 -20.49 17.53 -19.97
N TYR A 303 -19.61 18.28 -19.30
CA TYR A 303 -18.23 18.45 -19.73
C TYR A 303 -17.34 17.23 -19.48
N ALA A 304 -17.67 16.41 -18.48
CA ALA A 304 -16.88 15.25 -18.13
C ALA A 304 -17.75 14.09 -17.70
N TYR A 305 -17.38 12.87 -18.07
CA TYR A 305 -18.01 11.65 -17.55
C TYR A 305 -17.61 11.36 -16.11
N SER A 306 -16.35 11.66 -15.76
CA SER A 306 -15.81 11.46 -14.41
C SER A 306 -15.17 12.76 -13.91
N VAL A 307 -15.56 13.16 -12.72
CA VAL A 307 -14.98 14.28 -12.00
C VAL A 307 -15.06 13.99 -10.50
N GLY A 308 -14.03 14.32 -9.76
CA GLY A 308 -13.99 14.06 -8.32
C GLY A 308 -12.90 14.83 -7.58
N ALA A 309 -12.92 14.76 -6.27
CA ALA A 309 -11.87 15.28 -5.40
C ALA A 309 -11.57 14.29 -4.29
N HIS A 310 -10.32 14.20 -3.89
CA HIS A 310 -9.86 13.35 -2.79
C HIS A 310 -8.65 13.97 -2.10
N ILE A 311 -8.32 13.47 -0.92
CA ILE A 311 -7.08 13.79 -0.22
C ILE A 311 -6.18 12.55 -0.31
N ASP A 312 -4.96 12.76 -0.75
CA ASP A 312 -3.89 11.75 -0.77
C ASP A 312 -3.01 12.00 0.47
N TYR A 313 -3.01 11.06 1.44
CA TYR A 313 -2.26 11.14 2.68
C TYR A 313 -1.02 10.24 2.65
#